data_c8a6b3b164b81d8c64382fc74bc097e4
#
_entry.id   c8a6b3b164b81d8c64382fc74bc097e4
#
_cell.length_a   1.000
_cell.length_b   1.000
_cell.length_c   1.000
_cell.angle_alpha   90.00
_cell.angle_beta   90.00
_cell.angle_gamma   90.00
#
_symmetry.space_group_name_H-M   'P 1'
#
loop_
_entity.id
_entity.type
_entity.pdbx_description
1 polymer ?
#
loop_
_entity_poly.entity_id
_entity_poly.type
_entity_poly.pdbx_seq_one_letter_code
_entity_poly.pdbx_strand_id
1 'polypeptide(L)'
;MTSILTNVAAMAALQTLRSIDRNLETTQARVSTGLRVETAEDNAAYWSIATTMRSDNGTLSTVQDALGLGAAKVDTAYEAMDSAIATVQEIKSKLVAAYGVGVDRSKIQEEITQLQEQLRSISESASFSGENWIQGVISDGGSPAVEKTLLKEVVSAFTRGPSGEVAVTTVDYPMNSTTVLFDTSGGKLGILDKDLAYIAKGEMAVTASTDDGAGLVTDAKFAVPTYTDADLAALGADTNADASIYTAGGGSYFKVTDDVWVEATTTDSAVGPAFTVPVHNDGTNDFFYVVVAANNLNNRKVDVSVVTLDITKLGDLRVALNAKVPGSITEDTDVLDIMMSFVDQQLLAMTSAASSLGSIQSRIDLQEDFIASLIDVIDKGIGRLVDADMNEESTRLKALQTQQQLGIQSLSIANTNAENILTLFRQ
;
A
#
# COMPACT_ATOMS: atom_id res chain seq x y z
N MET A 1 26.52 43.20 -69.52
CA MET A 1 26.96 42.35 -70.64
C MET A 1 26.18 41.04 -70.55
N THR A 2 25.33 40.76 -71.50
CA THR A 2 24.60 39.53 -71.64
C THR A 2 25.45 38.49 -72.36
N SER A 3 25.97 37.50 -71.65
CA SER A 3 26.69 36.37 -72.26
C SER A 3 25.70 35.50 -73.03
N ILE A 4 25.96 35.17 -74.27
CA ILE A 4 25.13 34.24 -75.06
C ILE A 4 25.32 32.78 -74.64
N LEU A 5 26.42 32.45 -73.99
CA LEU A 5 26.74 31.11 -73.50
C LEU A 5 26.18 30.80 -72.09
N THR A 6 25.91 31.84 -71.29
CA THR A 6 25.43 31.70 -69.92
C THR A 6 24.28 32.68 -69.68
N ASN A 7 23.04 32.13 -69.46
CA ASN A 7 21.87 32.93 -69.10
C ASN A 7 21.83 33.12 -67.58
N VAL A 8 22.46 34.19 -67.05
CA VAL A 8 22.56 34.51 -65.64
C VAL A 8 21.17 34.67 -65.00
N ALA A 9 20.18 35.25 -65.73
CA ALA A 9 18.81 35.42 -65.24
C ALA A 9 18.10 34.07 -65.05
N ALA A 10 18.26 33.13 -66.01
CA ALA A 10 17.72 31.77 -65.90
C ALA A 10 18.38 30.98 -64.80
N MET A 11 19.71 31.13 -64.60
CA MET A 11 20.42 30.48 -63.51
C MET A 11 19.97 31.01 -62.13
N ALA A 12 19.75 32.28 -61.96
CA ALA A 12 19.20 32.89 -60.73
C ALA A 12 17.77 32.42 -60.45
N ALA A 13 16.93 32.39 -61.50
CA ALA A 13 15.56 31.84 -61.38
C ALA A 13 15.55 30.36 -60.99
N LEU A 14 16.44 29.54 -61.58
CA LEU A 14 16.62 28.14 -61.22
C LEU A 14 17.10 27.92 -59.78
N GLN A 15 18.03 28.75 -59.32
CA GLN A 15 18.51 28.70 -57.94
C GLN A 15 17.38 29.06 -56.95
N THR A 16 16.59 30.09 -57.26
CA THR A 16 15.40 30.45 -56.46
C THR A 16 14.36 29.35 -56.46
N LEU A 17 14.09 28.76 -57.61
CA LEU A 17 13.14 27.64 -57.73
C LEU A 17 13.58 26.44 -56.89
N ARG A 18 14.84 26.05 -56.94
CA ARG A 18 15.42 24.97 -56.10
C ARG A 18 15.32 25.25 -54.59
N SER A 19 15.41 26.53 -54.20
CA SER A 19 15.23 26.90 -52.79
C SER A 19 13.76 26.81 -52.37
N ILE A 20 12.83 27.19 -53.25
CA ILE A 20 11.37 27.06 -53.03
C ILE A 20 10.99 25.59 -52.94
N ASP A 21 11.50 24.74 -53.84
CA ASP A 21 11.22 23.29 -53.84
C ASP A 21 11.67 22.63 -52.54
N ARG A 22 12.86 22.92 -52.04
CA ARG A 22 13.36 22.40 -50.75
C ARG A 22 12.50 22.87 -49.57
N ASN A 23 12.10 24.15 -49.57
CA ASN A 23 11.25 24.72 -48.53
C ASN A 23 9.83 24.09 -48.59
N LEU A 24 9.34 23.83 -49.80
CA LEU A 24 8.05 23.17 -50.01
C LEU A 24 8.05 21.73 -49.53
N GLU A 25 9.12 20.97 -49.82
CA GLU A 25 9.33 19.60 -49.32
C GLU A 25 9.35 19.57 -47.78
N THR A 26 10.13 20.44 -47.15
CA THR A 26 10.18 20.56 -45.68
C THR A 26 8.80 20.91 -45.06
N THR A 27 8.13 21.93 -45.65
CA THR A 27 6.80 22.35 -45.16
C THR A 27 5.76 21.25 -45.37
N GLN A 28 5.82 20.52 -46.50
CA GLN A 28 4.92 19.39 -46.77
C GLN A 28 5.16 18.23 -45.78
N ALA A 29 6.39 17.90 -45.44
CA ALA A 29 6.73 16.92 -44.40
C ALA A 29 6.13 17.35 -43.05
N ARG A 30 6.33 18.62 -42.63
CA ARG A 30 5.77 19.17 -41.39
C ARG A 30 4.25 19.15 -41.36
N VAL A 31 3.57 19.45 -42.46
CA VAL A 31 2.09 19.37 -42.55
C VAL A 31 1.62 17.92 -42.50
N SER A 32 2.40 16.98 -43.06
CA SER A 32 2.06 15.56 -43.07
C SER A 32 2.27 14.88 -41.70
N THR A 33 3.37 15.21 -41.02
CA THR A 33 3.75 14.61 -39.72
C THR A 33 3.16 15.37 -38.52
N GLY A 34 2.80 16.64 -38.69
CA GLY A 34 2.44 17.52 -37.59
C GLY A 34 3.61 18.00 -36.76
N LEU A 35 4.86 17.66 -37.12
CA LEU A 35 6.06 17.93 -36.36
C LEU A 35 6.89 19.03 -37.01
N ARG A 36 7.36 20.00 -36.23
CA ARG A 36 8.37 20.99 -36.62
C ARG A 36 9.79 20.43 -36.55
N VAL A 37 10.01 19.51 -35.57
CA VAL A 37 11.28 18.81 -35.33
C VAL A 37 10.99 17.31 -35.37
N GLU A 38 11.27 16.68 -36.48
CA GLU A 38 11.07 15.26 -36.70
C GLU A 38 12.35 14.47 -36.48
N THR A 39 13.47 15.01 -36.95
CA THR A 39 14.79 14.38 -36.89
C THR A 39 15.82 15.25 -36.15
N ALA A 40 16.95 14.61 -35.78
CA ALA A 40 18.06 15.35 -35.15
C ALA A 40 18.67 16.42 -36.08
N GLU A 41 18.46 16.32 -37.42
CA GLU A 41 18.92 17.31 -38.40
C GLU A 41 18.14 18.61 -38.29
N ASP A 42 16.87 18.59 -37.92
CA ASP A 42 16.05 19.79 -37.73
C ASP A 42 16.51 20.59 -36.51
N ASN A 43 16.67 19.92 -35.37
CA ASN A 43 17.23 20.51 -34.15
C ASN A 43 17.62 19.40 -33.16
N ALA A 44 18.90 19.09 -33.08
CA ALA A 44 19.45 18.01 -32.27
C ALA A 44 19.13 18.16 -30.76
N ALA A 45 19.10 19.41 -30.25
CA ALA A 45 18.80 19.65 -28.83
C ALA A 45 17.34 19.33 -28.49
N TYR A 46 16.38 19.87 -29.27
CA TYR A 46 14.95 19.64 -29.04
C TYR A 46 14.56 18.18 -29.34
N TRP A 47 15.13 17.59 -30.39
CA TRP A 47 14.91 16.19 -30.73
C TRP A 47 15.40 15.26 -29.62
N SER A 48 16.59 15.49 -29.06
CA SER A 48 17.13 14.67 -27.96
C SER A 48 16.28 14.75 -26.71
N ILE A 49 15.87 15.97 -26.30
CA ILE A 49 14.99 16.16 -25.14
C ILE A 49 13.65 15.50 -25.37
N ALA A 50 13.01 15.74 -26.51
CA ALA A 50 11.70 15.16 -26.82
C ALA A 50 11.73 13.64 -26.90
N THR A 51 12.82 13.05 -27.43
CA THR A 51 12.98 11.59 -27.49
C THR A 51 13.13 10.99 -26.10
N THR A 52 13.88 11.62 -25.20
CA THR A 52 13.98 11.20 -23.81
C THR A 52 12.63 11.31 -23.11
N MET A 53 11.92 12.44 -23.27
CA MET A 53 10.58 12.63 -22.69
C MET A 53 9.55 11.63 -23.22
N ARG A 54 9.59 11.28 -24.51
CA ARG A 54 8.72 10.22 -25.08
C ARG A 54 9.05 8.84 -24.48
N SER A 55 10.33 8.53 -24.25
CA SER A 55 10.74 7.31 -23.58
C SER A 55 10.24 7.26 -22.14
N ASP A 56 10.35 8.38 -21.42
CA ASP A 56 9.87 8.48 -20.04
C ASP A 56 8.34 8.35 -19.99
N ASN A 57 7.63 8.98 -20.92
CA ASN A 57 6.17 8.89 -21.04
C ASN A 57 5.70 7.46 -21.31
N GLY A 58 6.38 6.74 -22.21
CA GLY A 58 6.11 5.32 -22.45
C GLY A 58 6.35 4.44 -21.20
N THR A 59 7.38 4.76 -20.42
CA THR A 59 7.65 4.07 -19.15
C THR A 59 6.57 4.39 -18.10
N LEU A 60 6.16 5.66 -17.98
CA LEU A 60 5.08 6.06 -17.07
C LEU A 60 3.75 5.39 -17.40
N SER A 61 3.40 5.24 -18.68
CA SER A 61 2.22 4.49 -19.10
C SER A 61 2.28 3.02 -18.67
N THR A 62 3.45 2.38 -18.77
CA THR A 62 3.63 1.00 -18.29
C THR A 62 3.51 0.91 -16.75
N VAL A 63 3.98 1.94 -16.03
CA VAL A 63 3.81 2.01 -14.56
C VAL A 63 2.35 2.22 -14.20
N GLN A 64 1.61 3.02 -14.95
CA GLN A 64 0.16 3.19 -14.76
C GLN A 64 -0.61 1.86 -14.93
N ASP A 65 -0.28 1.07 -15.96
CA ASP A 65 -0.85 -0.27 -16.15
C ASP A 65 -0.52 -1.21 -14.97
N ALA A 66 0.72 -1.14 -14.47
CA ALA A 66 1.14 -1.94 -13.31
C ALA A 66 0.46 -1.50 -12.01
N LEU A 67 0.21 -0.19 -11.84
CA LEU A 67 -0.57 0.35 -10.73
C LEU A 67 -2.02 -0.15 -10.76
N GLY A 68 -2.68 -0.09 -11.92
CA GLY A 68 -4.04 -0.59 -12.07
C GLY A 68 -4.16 -2.10 -11.74
N LEU A 69 -3.14 -2.90 -12.13
CA LEU A 69 -3.07 -4.31 -11.70
C LEU A 69 -2.88 -4.45 -10.18
N GLY A 70 -2.05 -3.59 -9.57
CA GLY A 70 -1.85 -3.54 -8.13
C GLY A 70 -3.11 -3.12 -7.37
N ALA A 71 -3.81 -2.08 -7.86
CA ALA A 71 -5.10 -1.63 -7.33
C ALA A 71 -6.10 -2.79 -7.29
N ALA A 72 -6.28 -3.52 -8.38
CA ALA A 72 -7.21 -4.65 -8.44
C ALA A 72 -6.90 -5.76 -7.41
N LYS A 73 -5.62 -5.97 -7.06
CA LYS A 73 -5.23 -6.92 -5.99
C LYS A 73 -5.64 -6.41 -4.62
N VAL A 74 -5.41 -5.12 -4.34
CA VAL A 74 -5.76 -4.47 -3.07
C VAL A 74 -7.28 -4.41 -2.92
N ASP A 75 -8.01 -4.06 -3.98
CA ASP A 75 -9.48 -4.02 -4.00
C ASP A 75 -10.07 -5.39 -3.68
N THR A 76 -9.56 -6.44 -4.32
CA THR A 76 -10.01 -7.82 -4.05
C THR A 76 -9.77 -8.21 -2.59
N ALA A 77 -8.63 -7.84 -2.03
CA ALA A 77 -8.31 -8.12 -0.63
C ALA A 77 -9.20 -7.31 0.33
N TYR A 78 -9.46 -6.03 0.01
CA TYR A 78 -10.30 -5.16 0.83
C TYR A 78 -11.76 -5.63 0.85
N GLU A 79 -12.36 -5.92 -0.30
CA GLU A 79 -13.72 -6.43 -0.41
C GLU A 79 -13.91 -7.77 0.32
N ALA A 80 -12.92 -8.66 0.22
CA ALA A 80 -12.95 -9.92 0.95
C ALA A 80 -12.80 -9.71 2.47
N MET A 81 -11.97 -8.74 2.90
CA MET A 81 -11.84 -8.38 4.31
C MET A 81 -13.14 -7.80 4.86
N ASP A 82 -13.80 -6.90 4.11
CA ASP A 82 -15.09 -6.31 4.51
C ASP A 82 -16.20 -7.38 4.62
N SER A 83 -16.29 -8.29 3.64
CA SER A 83 -17.19 -9.43 3.68
C SER A 83 -16.92 -10.36 4.88
N ALA A 84 -15.65 -10.58 5.22
CA ALA A 84 -15.26 -11.37 6.39
C ALA A 84 -15.64 -10.66 7.70
N ILE A 85 -15.46 -9.33 7.79
CA ILE A 85 -15.90 -8.53 8.94
C ILE A 85 -17.40 -8.66 9.15
N ALA A 86 -18.21 -8.52 8.10
CA ALA A 86 -19.66 -8.69 8.18
C ALA A 86 -20.05 -10.08 8.69
N THR A 87 -19.39 -11.13 8.20
CA THR A 87 -19.63 -12.51 8.62
C THR A 87 -19.25 -12.74 10.09
N VAL A 88 -18.15 -12.16 10.58
CA VAL A 88 -17.75 -12.24 12.01
C VAL A 88 -18.73 -11.48 12.91
N GLN A 89 -19.26 -10.33 12.45
CA GLN A 89 -20.33 -9.60 13.16
C GLN A 89 -21.60 -10.46 13.29
N GLU A 90 -21.91 -11.26 12.27
CA GLU A 90 -23.04 -12.18 12.31
C GLU A 90 -22.78 -13.32 13.31
N ILE A 91 -21.57 -13.90 13.34
CA ILE A 91 -21.16 -14.87 14.38
C ILE A 91 -21.32 -14.24 15.77
N LYS A 92 -20.86 -13.03 15.99
CA LYS A 92 -21.06 -12.32 17.26
C LYS A 92 -22.55 -12.20 17.63
N SER A 93 -23.40 -11.86 16.66
CA SER A 93 -24.84 -11.76 16.89
C SER A 93 -25.46 -13.13 17.30
N LYS A 94 -24.97 -14.23 16.72
CA LYS A 94 -25.37 -15.59 17.13
C LYS A 94 -24.88 -15.96 18.53
N LEU A 95 -23.65 -15.50 18.90
CA LEU A 95 -23.17 -15.69 20.27
C LEU A 95 -24.06 -14.96 21.30
N VAL A 96 -24.48 -13.73 21.00
CA VAL A 96 -25.41 -12.96 21.84
C VAL A 96 -26.74 -13.72 21.96
N ALA A 97 -27.26 -14.30 20.87
CA ALA A 97 -28.49 -15.11 20.91
C ALA A 97 -28.35 -16.36 21.78
N ALA A 98 -27.16 -16.93 21.92
CA ALA A 98 -26.90 -18.11 22.76
C ALA A 98 -27.00 -17.87 24.28
N TYR A 99 -27.07 -16.58 24.73
CA TYR A 99 -27.35 -16.22 26.13
C TYR A 99 -28.82 -16.49 26.54
N GLY A 100 -29.72 -16.56 25.55
CA GLY A 100 -31.15 -16.70 25.86
C GLY A 100 -31.44 -17.97 26.69
N VAL A 101 -32.21 -17.79 27.76
CA VAL A 101 -32.65 -18.93 28.58
C VAL A 101 -33.60 -19.82 27.76
N GLY A 102 -33.30 -21.10 27.66
CA GLY A 102 -34.11 -22.06 26.91
C GLY A 102 -33.87 -22.09 25.40
N VAL A 103 -32.86 -21.43 24.93
CA VAL A 103 -32.44 -21.45 23.51
C VAL A 103 -31.70 -22.76 23.23
N ASP A 104 -32.00 -23.37 22.08
CA ASP A 104 -31.31 -24.56 21.60
C ASP A 104 -29.96 -24.16 20.99
N ARG A 105 -28.90 -24.24 21.79
CA ARG A 105 -27.55 -23.92 21.41
C ARG A 105 -27.02 -24.74 20.22
N SER A 106 -27.53 -25.97 20.05
CA SER A 106 -27.12 -26.82 18.92
C SER A 106 -27.53 -26.20 17.59
N LYS A 107 -28.75 -25.62 17.51
CA LYS A 107 -29.22 -24.98 16.28
C LYS A 107 -28.44 -23.68 15.96
N ILE A 108 -28.10 -22.90 16.99
CA ILE A 108 -27.26 -21.71 16.82
C ILE A 108 -25.86 -22.12 16.36
N GLN A 109 -25.34 -23.26 16.90
CA GLN A 109 -24.04 -23.76 16.46
C GLN A 109 -24.02 -24.21 15.00
N GLU A 110 -25.12 -24.81 14.51
CA GLU A 110 -25.23 -25.12 13.07
C GLU A 110 -25.11 -23.87 12.22
N GLU A 111 -25.76 -22.76 12.60
CA GLU A 111 -25.64 -21.47 11.91
C GLU A 111 -24.23 -20.90 12.03
N ILE A 112 -23.62 -20.95 13.21
CA ILE A 112 -22.22 -20.49 13.40
C ILE A 112 -21.27 -21.32 12.51
N THR A 113 -21.48 -22.64 12.42
CA THR A 113 -20.64 -23.50 11.59
C THR A 113 -20.73 -23.13 10.12
N GLN A 114 -21.90 -22.79 9.61
CA GLN A 114 -22.08 -22.31 8.24
C GLN A 114 -21.35 -20.98 8.00
N LEU A 115 -21.39 -20.05 8.96
CA LEU A 115 -20.67 -18.78 8.88
C LEU A 115 -19.15 -19.00 8.96
N GLN A 116 -18.67 -19.96 9.75
CA GLN A 116 -17.26 -20.35 9.82
C GLN A 116 -16.75 -20.92 8.47
N GLU A 117 -17.55 -21.78 7.83
CA GLU A 117 -17.27 -22.30 6.49
C GLU A 117 -17.28 -21.19 5.45
N GLN A 118 -18.21 -20.24 5.55
CA GLN A 118 -18.26 -19.07 4.68
C GLN A 118 -17.00 -18.19 4.84
N LEU A 119 -16.51 -17.95 6.05
CA LEU A 119 -15.27 -17.21 6.29
C LEU A 119 -14.08 -17.87 5.59
N ARG A 120 -13.96 -19.19 5.66
CA ARG A 120 -12.90 -19.92 4.94
C ARG A 120 -13.04 -19.76 3.43
N SER A 121 -14.26 -19.92 2.92
CA SER A 121 -14.55 -19.76 1.49
C SER A 121 -14.22 -18.34 0.98
N ILE A 122 -14.59 -17.29 1.74
CA ILE A 122 -14.25 -15.90 1.43
C ILE A 122 -12.73 -15.74 1.34
N SER A 123 -12.00 -16.24 2.34
CA SER A 123 -10.56 -16.12 2.38
C SER A 123 -9.86 -16.88 1.24
N GLU A 124 -10.30 -18.10 0.92
CA GLU A 124 -9.74 -18.92 -0.15
C GLU A 124 -10.04 -18.33 -1.53
N SER A 125 -11.21 -17.75 -1.73
CA SER A 125 -11.63 -17.15 -3.01
C SER A 125 -11.05 -15.75 -3.26
N ALA A 126 -10.50 -15.09 -2.25
CA ALA A 126 -9.92 -13.74 -2.33
C ALA A 126 -8.55 -13.75 -3.02
N SER A 127 -8.48 -14.33 -4.21
CA SER A 127 -7.25 -14.37 -5.00
C SER A 127 -7.43 -13.62 -6.31
N PHE A 128 -6.49 -12.73 -6.63
CA PHE A 128 -6.42 -12.06 -7.91
C PHE A 128 -5.11 -12.43 -8.60
N SER A 129 -5.19 -12.93 -9.83
CA SER A 129 -4.02 -13.36 -10.63
C SER A 129 -3.12 -14.40 -9.91
N GLY A 130 -3.72 -15.27 -9.06
CA GLY A 130 -3.00 -16.29 -8.30
C GLY A 130 -2.34 -15.79 -7.01
N GLU A 131 -2.52 -14.54 -6.63
CA GLU A 131 -2.08 -13.98 -5.36
C GLU A 131 -3.26 -13.73 -4.41
N ASN A 132 -3.10 -14.15 -3.16
CA ASN A 132 -4.03 -13.87 -2.08
C ASN A 132 -3.32 -13.02 -1.03
N TRP A 133 -3.93 -11.89 -0.64
CA TRP A 133 -3.35 -10.92 0.29
C TRP A 133 -3.93 -10.98 1.70
N ILE A 134 -5.01 -11.75 1.89
CA ILE A 134 -5.64 -11.97 3.19
C ILE A 134 -5.39 -13.36 3.76
N GLN A 135 -4.71 -14.23 2.99
CA GLN A 135 -4.32 -15.57 3.40
C GLN A 135 -2.91 -15.88 2.90
N GLY A 136 -2.05 -16.45 3.75
CA GLY A 136 -0.69 -16.78 3.36
C GLY A 136 0.12 -17.49 4.42
N VAL A 137 1.35 -17.86 4.06
CA VAL A 137 2.33 -18.45 4.97
C VAL A 137 3.03 -17.33 5.73
N ILE A 138 2.57 -17.02 6.93
CA ILE A 138 3.11 -15.95 7.79
C ILE A 138 3.85 -16.48 9.01
N SER A 139 4.07 -17.79 9.09
CA SER A 139 4.88 -18.39 10.14
C SER A 139 5.70 -19.58 9.62
N ASP A 140 6.54 -20.12 10.50
CA ASP A 140 7.34 -21.30 10.22
C ASP A 140 6.57 -22.63 10.44
N GLY A 141 5.31 -22.56 10.91
CA GLY A 141 4.48 -23.72 11.26
C GLY A 141 4.91 -24.42 12.52
N GLY A 142 5.84 -23.86 13.29
CA GLY A 142 6.30 -24.42 14.57
C GLY A 142 5.31 -24.24 15.72
N SER A 143 5.63 -24.82 16.88
CA SER A 143 4.87 -24.59 18.12
C SER A 143 5.86 -24.38 19.31
N PRO A 144 6.07 -23.12 19.75
CA PRO A 144 5.43 -21.88 19.30
C PRO A 144 5.85 -21.50 17.86
N ALA A 145 4.88 -20.96 17.08
CA ALA A 145 5.14 -20.51 15.74
C ALA A 145 5.95 -19.19 15.74
N VAL A 146 6.98 -19.13 14.89
CA VAL A 146 7.75 -17.91 14.68
C VAL A 146 7.16 -17.15 13.50
N GLU A 147 6.83 -15.89 13.74
CA GLU A 147 6.25 -15.02 12.71
C GLU A 147 7.25 -14.72 11.59
N LYS A 148 6.77 -14.74 10.35
CA LYS A 148 7.47 -14.29 9.16
C LYS A 148 6.63 -13.22 8.48
N THR A 149 7.17 -12.02 8.35
CA THR A 149 6.52 -10.97 7.58
C THR A 149 6.83 -11.17 6.10
N LEU A 150 5.79 -11.35 5.30
CA LEU A 150 5.88 -11.39 3.84
C LEU A 150 5.46 -10.03 3.29
N LEU A 151 6.35 -9.36 2.57
CA LEU A 151 6.01 -8.08 1.92
C LEU A 151 5.38 -8.35 0.56
N LYS A 152 4.23 -7.75 0.32
CA LYS A 152 3.60 -7.62 -0.99
C LYS A 152 3.83 -6.22 -1.50
N GLU A 153 4.30 -6.14 -2.74
CA GLU A 153 4.74 -4.88 -3.35
C GLU A 153 3.84 -4.53 -4.53
N VAL A 154 3.40 -3.27 -4.59
CA VAL A 154 2.74 -2.68 -5.75
C VAL A 154 3.64 -1.60 -6.31
N VAL A 155 3.90 -1.63 -7.60
CA VAL A 155 4.64 -0.56 -8.29
C VAL A 155 3.88 0.74 -8.11
N SER A 156 4.57 1.80 -7.65
CA SER A 156 3.90 3.08 -7.36
C SER A 156 4.37 4.22 -8.23
N ALA A 157 5.64 4.31 -8.56
CA ALA A 157 6.18 5.39 -9.38
C ALA A 157 7.46 5.02 -10.10
N PHE A 158 7.74 5.79 -11.14
CA PHE A 158 8.99 5.79 -11.87
C PHE A 158 9.72 7.09 -11.61
N THR A 159 11.00 7.01 -11.28
CA THR A 159 11.86 8.17 -11.07
C THR A 159 13.11 8.07 -11.91
N ARG A 160 13.55 9.21 -12.47
CA ARG A 160 14.83 9.33 -13.15
C ARG A 160 15.74 10.25 -12.35
N GLY A 161 16.90 9.75 -11.93
CA GLY A 161 17.92 10.51 -11.22
C GLY A 161 18.65 11.49 -12.13
N PRO A 162 19.37 12.48 -11.56
CA PRO A 162 20.12 13.49 -12.33
C PRO A 162 21.22 12.90 -13.23
N SER A 163 21.76 11.72 -12.87
CA SER A 163 22.76 10.98 -13.65
C SER A 163 22.15 10.07 -14.74
N GLY A 164 20.80 10.07 -14.87
CA GLY A 164 20.10 9.26 -15.87
C GLY A 164 19.72 7.86 -15.37
N GLU A 165 20.03 7.53 -14.13
CA GLU A 165 19.60 6.28 -13.47
C GLU A 165 18.08 6.27 -13.31
N VAL A 166 17.52 5.06 -13.46
CA VAL A 166 16.10 4.79 -13.44
C VAL A 166 15.78 3.95 -12.21
N ALA A 167 14.83 4.38 -11.41
CA ALA A 167 14.34 3.62 -10.27
C ALA A 167 12.81 3.49 -10.31
N VAL A 168 12.32 2.33 -9.88
CA VAL A 168 10.91 2.08 -9.66
C VAL A 168 10.67 2.05 -8.15
N THR A 169 9.71 2.81 -7.67
CA THR A 169 9.31 2.78 -6.26
C THR A 169 8.08 1.91 -6.09
N THR A 170 7.97 1.26 -4.93
CA THR A 170 6.86 0.37 -4.57
C THR A 170 6.10 0.90 -3.36
N VAL A 171 4.85 0.50 -3.25
CA VAL A 171 4.05 0.55 -2.02
C VAL A 171 4.02 -0.85 -1.46
N ASP A 172 4.46 -0.98 -0.21
CA ASP A 172 4.58 -2.29 0.43
C ASP A 172 3.41 -2.53 1.38
N TYR A 173 2.85 -3.73 1.31
CA TYR A 173 1.86 -4.23 2.26
C TYR A 173 2.46 -5.40 3.04
N PRO A 174 2.68 -5.26 4.36
CA PRO A 174 3.20 -6.34 5.18
C PRO A 174 2.11 -7.36 5.49
N MET A 175 2.27 -8.59 5.03
CA MET A 175 1.46 -9.74 5.45
C MET A 175 2.08 -10.33 6.71
N ASN A 176 1.38 -10.19 7.82
CA ASN A 176 1.79 -10.66 9.14
C ASN A 176 0.57 -11.05 10.00
N SER A 177 0.78 -11.36 11.27
CA SER A 177 -0.27 -11.79 12.20
C SER A 177 -1.34 -10.72 12.52
N THR A 178 -1.16 -9.48 12.07
CA THR A 178 -2.11 -8.37 12.25
C THR A 178 -2.88 -8.01 10.99
N THR A 179 -2.49 -8.55 9.84
CA THR A 179 -3.05 -8.19 8.54
C THR A 179 -3.68 -9.36 7.81
N VAL A 180 -3.28 -10.60 8.13
CA VAL A 180 -3.72 -11.82 7.45
C VAL A 180 -4.80 -12.52 8.26
N LEU A 181 -5.88 -12.95 7.60
CA LEU A 181 -6.98 -13.68 8.26
C LEU A 181 -6.59 -15.10 8.65
N PHE A 182 -5.90 -15.81 7.74
CA PHE A 182 -5.52 -17.21 7.96
C PHE A 182 -4.05 -17.46 7.65
N ASP A 183 -3.38 -18.16 8.56
CA ASP A 183 -2.01 -18.64 8.38
C ASP A 183 -2.01 -20.05 7.79
N THR A 184 -1.65 -20.17 6.53
CA THR A 184 -1.62 -21.44 5.80
C THR A 184 -0.43 -22.33 6.14
N SER A 185 0.51 -21.87 6.98
CA SER A 185 1.65 -22.67 7.46
C SER A 185 1.26 -23.69 8.53
N GLY A 186 0.09 -23.53 9.17
CA GLY A 186 -0.36 -24.31 10.33
C GLY A 186 0.08 -23.73 11.68
N GLY A 187 0.82 -22.62 11.71
CA GLY A 187 1.27 -21.93 12.94
C GLY A 187 0.16 -21.16 13.67
N LYS A 188 -1.04 -21.04 13.07
CA LYS A 188 -2.21 -20.36 13.63
C LYS A 188 -1.93 -18.94 14.10
N LEU A 189 -1.20 -18.15 13.29
CA LEU A 189 -0.89 -16.75 13.60
C LEU A 189 -1.86 -15.77 12.91
N GLY A 190 -2.72 -16.20 12.00
CA GLY A 190 -3.73 -15.35 11.35
C GLY A 190 -4.78 -14.84 12.35
N ILE A 191 -5.48 -13.77 11.99
CA ILE A 191 -6.45 -13.11 12.88
C ILE A 191 -7.57 -14.07 13.27
N LEU A 192 -8.10 -14.89 12.34
CA LEU A 192 -9.26 -15.76 12.57
C LEU A 192 -8.88 -17.16 13.06
N ASP A 193 -7.65 -17.64 12.82
CA ASP A 193 -7.18 -18.96 13.24
C ASP A 193 -6.33 -18.92 14.51
N LYS A 194 -6.03 -17.74 15.03
CA LYS A 194 -5.32 -17.55 16.29
C LYS A 194 -6.08 -18.16 17.46
N ASP A 195 -5.37 -18.91 18.29
CA ASP A 195 -5.95 -19.52 19.49
C ASP A 195 -6.35 -18.47 20.52
N LEU A 196 -7.45 -18.73 21.22
CA LEU A 196 -7.95 -17.93 22.32
C LEU A 196 -6.91 -17.90 23.46
N ALA A 197 -6.34 -16.72 23.72
CA ALA A 197 -5.50 -16.47 24.90
C ALA A 197 -6.37 -15.85 26.00
N TYR A 198 -6.53 -16.56 27.11
CA TYR A 198 -7.44 -16.17 28.18
C TYR A 198 -6.87 -15.04 29.04
N ILE A 199 -7.61 -13.95 29.17
CA ILE A 199 -7.38 -12.84 30.10
C ILE A 199 -8.54 -12.83 31.07
N ALA A 200 -8.26 -12.96 32.38
CA ALA A 200 -9.30 -13.00 33.39
C ALA A 200 -9.92 -11.61 33.60
N LYS A 201 -11.12 -11.57 34.19
CA LYS A 201 -11.78 -10.31 34.55
C LYS A 201 -10.90 -9.53 35.54
N GLY A 202 -10.61 -8.27 35.25
CA GLY A 202 -9.69 -7.45 36.07
C GLY A 202 -8.22 -7.63 35.71
N GLU A 203 -7.90 -8.28 34.61
CA GLU A 203 -6.58 -8.34 34.01
C GLU A 203 -6.57 -7.62 32.66
N MET A 204 -5.39 -7.19 32.21
CA MET A 204 -5.17 -6.73 30.84
C MET A 204 -3.91 -7.35 30.26
N ALA A 205 -3.80 -7.35 28.93
CA ALA A 205 -2.60 -7.74 28.25
C ALA A 205 -1.61 -6.55 28.21
N VAL A 206 -0.43 -6.72 28.76
CA VAL A 206 0.70 -5.80 28.57
C VAL A 206 1.76 -6.48 27.74
N THR A 207 2.49 -5.70 26.94
CA THR A 207 3.68 -6.19 26.24
C THR A 207 4.89 -5.92 27.13
N ALA A 208 5.59 -6.98 27.50
CA ALA A 208 6.89 -6.86 28.16
C ALA A 208 7.97 -7.35 27.19
N SER A 209 8.91 -6.47 26.90
CA SER A 209 10.09 -6.79 26.09
C SER A 209 11.14 -7.45 26.98
N THR A 210 11.69 -8.55 26.52
CA THR A 210 12.77 -9.28 27.24
C THR A 210 14.04 -9.27 26.40
N ASP A 211 15.17 -9.01 27.05
CA ASP A 211 16.52 -9.05 26.45
C ASP A 211 17.21 -10.35 26.89
N ASP A 212 17.80 -11.08 25.96
CA ASP A 212 18.56 -12.32 26.23
C ASP A 212 19.96 -12.06 26.78
N GLY A 213 20.33 -10.81 27.03
CA GLY A 213 21.66 -10.38 27.47
C GLY A 213 22.71 -10.34 26.36
N ALA A 214 22.34 -10.70 25.13
CA ALA A 214 23.15 -10.58 23.92
C ALA A 214 22.65 -9.45 22.98
N GLY A 215 21.62 -8.69 23.43
CA GLY A 215 21.02 -7.58 22.69
C GLY A 215 19.87 -7.99 21.79
N LEU A 216 19.40 -9.23 21.85
CA LEU A 216 18.19 -9.65 21.17
C LEU A 216 16.98 -9.38 22.06
N VAL A 217 16.20 -8.37 21.70
CA VAL A 217 14.95 -8.03 22.39
C VAL A 217 13.80 -8.81 21.77
N THR A 218 13.04 -9.53 22.61
CA THR A 218 11.84 -10.24 22.20
C THR A 218 10.64 -9.75 23.00
N ASP A 219 9.54 -9.47 22.31
CA ASP A 219 8.30 -9.00 22.93
C ASP A 219 7.38 -10.18 23.24
N ALA A 220 6.89 -10.22 24.49
CA ALA A 220 5.87 -11.18 24.90
C ALA A 220 4.70 -10.47 25.57
N LYS A 221 3.48 -10.99 25.38
CA LYS A 221 2.29 -10.45 26.02
C LYS A 221 1.99 -11.23 27.30
N PHE A 222 1.71 -10.49 28.37
CA PHE A 222 1.40 -11.02 29.68
C PHE A 222 0.06 -10.49 30.15
N ALA A 223 -0.76 -11.34 30.78
CA ALA A 223 -1.96 -10.92 31.48
C ALA A 223 -1.58 -10.46 32.90
N VAL A 224 -1.84 -9.21 33.20
CA VAL A 224 -1.50 -8.61 34.52
C VAL A 224 -2.72 -7.98 35.14
N PRO A 225 -2.88 -7.97 36.48
CA PRO A 225 -3.98 -7.32 37.17
C PRO A 225 -4.03 -5.82 36.85
N THR A 226 -5.24 -5.31 36.71
CA THR A 226 -5.49 -3.88 36.51
C THR A 226 -6.07 -3.25 37.76
N TYR A 227 -5.72 -2.01 37.99
CA TYR A 227 -6.19 -1.16 39.08
C TYR A 227 -6.80 0.12 38.52
N THR A 228 -7.86 0.61 39.13
CA THR A 228 -8.46 1.91 38.80
C THR A 228 -7.89 3.01 39.70
N ASP A 229 -8.08 4.28 39.34
CA ASP A 229 -7.73 5.42 40.21
C ASP A 229 -8.35 5.28 41.59
N ALA A 230 -9.58 4.73 41.68
CA ALA A 230 -10.29 4.48 42.93
C ALA A 230 -9.62 3.37 43.77
N ASP A 231 -9.13 2.31 43.14
CA ASP A 231 -8.41 1.21 43.80
C ASP A 231 -7.09 1.72 44.38
N LEU A 232 -6.36 2.53 43.62
CA LEU A 232 -5.09 3.10 44.07
C LEU A 232 -5.28 4.14 45.17
N ALA A 233 -6.32 4.96 45.11
CA ALA A 233 -6.66 5.89 46.17
C ALA A 233 -7.01 5.17 47.50
N ALA A 234 -7.60 3.97 47.41
CA ALA A 234 -7.87 3.12 48.59
C ALA A 234 -6.58 2.53 49.21
N LEU A 235 -5.52 2.36 48.42
CA LEU A 235 -4.22 1.84 48.88
C LEU A 235 -3.38 2.91 49.59
N GLY A 236 -3.66 4.18 49.41
CA GLY A 236 -2.97 5.30 50.10
C GLY A 236 -2.64 6.48 49.20
N ALA A 237 -1.92 7.46 49.74
CA ALA A 237 -1.53 8.63 49.00
C ALA A 237 -0.40 8.34 48.01
N ASP A 238 -0.47 8.96 46.83
CA ASP A 238 0.63 8.97 45.86
C ASP A 238 1.83 9.70 46.44
N THR A 239 2.99 9.06 46.45
CA THR A 239 4.27 9.62 46.93
C THR A 239 5.18 10.03 45.76
N ASN A 240 4.79 9.79 44.52
CA ASN A 240 5.57 10.08 43.34
C ASN A 240 5.06 11.36 42.63
N ALA A 241 5.98 12.18 42.17
CA ALA A 241 5.64 13.41 41.41
C ALA A 241 5.40 13.16 39.92
N ASP A 242 5.61 11.94 39.45
CA ASP A 242 5.43 11.58 38.05
C ASP A 242 3.98 11.13 37.79
N ALA A 243 3.31 11.79 36.84
CA ALA A 243 1.93 11.46 36.46
C ALA A 243 1.77 10.06 35.85
N SER A 244 2.86 9.40 35.48
CA SER A 244 2.89 8.05 34.90
C SER A 244 3.05 6.94 35.93
N ILE A 245 3.51 7.27 37.15
CA ILE A 245 3.76 6.31 38.24
C ILE A 245 3.02 6.75 39.49
N TYR A 246 2.22 5.85 40.04
CA TYR A 246 1.56 6.00 41.32
C TYR A 246 2.23 5.09 42.36
N THR A 247 2.67 5.61 43.47
CA THR A 247 3.29 4.81 44.56
C THR A 247 2.42 4.84 45.81
N ALA A 248 1.85 3.69 46.16
CA ALA A 248 1.01 3.53 47.35
C ALA A 248 1.08 2.12 47.94
N GLY A 249 0.85 1.99 49.23
CA GLY A 249 0.78 0.69 49.89
C GLY A 249 2.06 -0.15 49.86
N GLY A 250 3.20 0.45 49.46
CA GLY A 250 4.50 -0.26 49.28
C GLY A 250 4.68 -0.86 47.90
N GLY A 251 3.75 -0.62 46.96
CA GLY A 251 3.85 -0.97 45.51
C GLY A 251 3.95 0.28 44.64
N SER A 252 4.44 0.12 43.42
CA SER A 252 4.38 1.12 42.37
C SER A 252 3.48 0.64 41.26
N TYR A 253 2.77 1.56 40.61
CA TYR A 253 1.79 1.27 39.55
C TYR A 253 2.05 2.20 38.39
N PHE A 254 2.15 1.63 37.20
CA PHE A 254 2.36 2.37 35.95
C PHE A 254 1.05 2.58 35.23
N LYS A 255 0.80 3.83 34.76
CA LYS A 255 -0.38 4.21 34.02
C LYS A 255 -0.32 3.70 32.57
N VAL A 256 -1.22 2.79 32.18
CA VAL A 256 -1.26 2.26 30.84
C VAL A 256 -2.24 3.02 29.94
N THR A 257 -3.42 3.34 30.51
CA THR A 257 -4.44 4.20 29.87
C THR A 257 -5.09 5.09 30.92
N ASP A 258 -5.99 6.00 30.53
CA ASP A 258 -6.74 6.77 31.49
C ASP A 258 -7.56 5.85 32.41
N ASP A 259 -7.41 6.05 33.72
CA ASP A 259 -8.05 5.24 34.78
C ASP A 259 -7.67 3.75 34.79
N VAL A 260 -6.57 3.33 34.14
CA VAL A 260 -6.08 1.95 34.19
C VAL A 260 -4.59 1.90 34.50
N TRP A 261 -4.28 1.22 35.61
CA TRP A 261 -2.93 1.10 36.15
C TRP A 261 -2.57 -0.37 36.26
N VAL A 262 -1.29 -0.66 36.13
CA VAL A 262 -0.69 -2.00 36.25
C VAL A 262 0.45 -1.95 37.26
N GLU A 263 0.59 -2.99 38.07
CA GLU A 263 1.67 -3.07 39.04
C GLU A 263 3.03 -3.06 38.33
N ALA A 264 3.91 -2.22 38.81
CA ALA A 264 5.28 -2.07 38.35
C ALA A 264 6.24 -2.22 39.52
N THR A 265 7.48 -2.53 39.23
CA THR A 265 8.55 -2.70 40.23
C THR A 265 9.83 -2.07 39.72
N THR A 266 10.69 -1.61 40.66
CA THR A 266 12.05 -1.14 40.36
C THR A 266 13.06 -2.29 40.30
N THR A 267 12.63 -3.50 40.63
CA THR A 267 13.48 -4.70 40.56
C THR A 267 13.13 -5.45 39.27
N ASP A 268 14.13 -5.69 38.43
CA ASP A 268 13.91 -6.46 37.19
C ASP A 268 13.34 -7.85 37.53
N SER A 269 12.17 -8.15 36.95
CA SER A 269 11.59 -9.47 37.01
C SER A 269 12.11 -10.29 35.85
N ALA A 270 13.22 -10.97 36.02
CA ALA A 270 13.75 -11.89 35.04
C ALA A 270 12.70 -12.99 34.70
N VAL A 271 12.32 -13.11 33.44
CA VAL A 271 11.46 -14.18 32.94
C VAL A 271 12.35 -15.20 32.23
N GLY A 272 12.71 -16.26 32.94
CA GLY A 272 13.70 -17.23 32.46
C GLY A 272 15.14 -16.68 32.50
N PRO A 273 15.98 -16.97 31.49
CA PRO A 273 17.32 -16.41 31.40
C PRO A 273 17.36 -14.97 30.84
N ALA A 274 16.24 -14.41 30.43
CA ALA A 274 16.16 -13.07 29.85
C ALA A 274 15.78 -12.02 30.89
N PHE A 275 16.28 -10.80 30.72
CA PHE A 275 15.97 -9.64 31.55
C PHE A 275 14.82 -8.86 30.89
N THR A 276 13.93 -8.28 31.70
CA THR A 276 12.87 -7.40 31.15
C THR A 276 13.41 -6.02 30.84
N VAL A 277 12.91 -5.41 29.75
CA VAL A 277 13.24 -4.03 29.38
C VAL A 277 12.36 -3.08 30.20
N PRO A 278 12.90 -1.99 30.79
CA PRO A 278 12.10 -1.04 31.56
C PRO A 278 11.02 -0.40 30.69
N VAL A 279 9.83 -0.29 31.25
CA VAL A 279 8.68 0.39 30.59
C VAL A 279 8.66 1.88 30.85
N HIS A 280 9.32 2.32 31.91
CA HIS A 280 9.40 3.73 32.31
C HIS A 280 10.68 3.99 33.10
N ASN A 281 11.21 5.21 33.02
CA ASN A 281 12.30 5.71 33.85
C ASN A 281 11.91 7.10 34.37
N ASP A 282 11.91 7.28 35.71
CA ASP A 282 11.59 8.54 36.38
C ASP A 282 12.78 9.49 36.52
N GLY A 283 13.91 9.17 35.89
CA GLY A 283 15.18 9.89 36.00
C GLY A 283 16.06 9.40 37.16
N THR A 284 15.56 8.51 38.00
CA THR A 284 16.27 7.91 39.13
C THR A 284 16.18 6.40 39.10
N ASN A 285 15.01 5.84 38.79
CA ASN A 285 14.72 4.41 38.79
C ASN A 285 14.13 3.96 37.45
N ASP A 286 14.50 2.74 37.05
CA ASP A 286 13.85 2.01 35.99
C ASP A 286 12.64 1.24 36.56
N PHE A 287 11.49 1.30 35.86
CA PHE A 287 10.30 0.57 36.25
C PHE A 287 9.99 -0.53 35.22
N PHE A 288 9.65 -1.71 35.73
CA PHE A 288 9.34 -2.90 34.95
C PHE A 288 7.93 -3.38 35.30
N TYR A 289 7.18 -3.91 34.34
CA TYR A 289 5.93 -4.60 34.66
C TYR A 289 6.22 -5.83 35.54
N VAL A 290 5.34 -6.08 36.53
CA VAL A 290 5.39 -7.30 37.34
C VAL A 290 4.81 -8.45 36.50
N VAL A 291 5.69 -9.18 35.80
CA VAL A 291 5.33 -10.29 34.94
C VAL A 291 5.95 -11.60 35.43
N VAL A 292 5.22 -12.69 35.29
CA VAL A 292 5.68 -14.04 35.60
C VAL A 292 5.34 -14.98 34.44
N ALA A 293 6.12 -16.05 34.29
CA ALA A 293 5.96 -17.00 33.18
C ALA A 293 4.52 -17.58 33.09
N ALA A 294 3.84 -17.78 34.23
CA ALA A 294 2.46 -18.26 34.26
C ALA A 294 1.45 -17.27 33.65
N ASN A 295 1.79 -15.97 33.63
CA ASN A 295 0.94 -14.91 33.09
C ASN A 295 1.19 -14.65 31.60
N ASN A 296 2.20 -15.32 31.00
CA ASN A 296 2.44 -15.23 29.57
C ASN A 296 1.23 -15.77 28.79
N LEU A 297 0.66 -14.96 27.90
CA LEU A 297 -0.54 -15.31 27.14
C LEU A 297 -0.33 -16.55 26.26
N ASN A 298 0.88 -16.86 25.82
CA ASN A 298 1.18 -18.10 25.12
C ASN A 298 0.92 -19.35 25.98
N ASN A 299 1.12 -19.25 27.31
CA ASN A 299 0.84 -20.33 28.23
C ASN A 299 -0.65 -20.42 28.62
N ARG A 300 -1.42 -19.35 28.34
CA ARG A 300 -2.87 -19.25 28.60
C ARG A 300 -3.73 -19.52 27.37
N LYS A 301 -3.13 -19.96 26.26
CA LYS A 301 -3.86 -20.35 25.05
C LYS A 301 -4.68 -21.62 25.24
N VAL A 302 -5.87 -21.59 24.65
CA VAL A 302 -6.77 -22.76 24.50
C VAL A 302 -7.00 -22.92 23.01
N ASP A 303 -7.00 -24.14 22.51
CA ASP A 303 -7.19 -24.48 21.09
C ASP A 303 -8.64 -24.18 20.64
N VAL A 304 -8.98 -22.91 20.64
CA VAL A 304 -10.26 -22.37 20.16
C VAL A 304 -9.97 -21.08 19.43
N SER A 305 -10.36 -21.01 18.17
CA SER A 305 -10.27 -19.83 17.32
C SER A 305 -11.67 -19.39 16.88
N VAL A 306 -11.81 -18.28 16.19
CA VAL A 306 -13.11 -17.82 15.65
C VAL A 306 -13.72 -18.89 14.74
N VAL A 307 -12.89 -19.60 13.97
CA VAL A 307 -13.35 -20.63 13.02
C VAL A 307 -13.49 -22.04 13.62
N THR A 308 -13.13 -22.23 14.89
CA THR A 308 -13.28 -23.52 15.60
C THR A 308 -14.15 -23.39 16.86
N LEU A 309 -14.68 -22.20 17.12
CA LEU A 309 -15.52 -21.87 18.23
C LEU A 309 -16.81 -22.77 18.23
N ASP A 310 -17.11 -23.40 19.37
CA ASP A 310 -18.25 -24.31 19.53
C ASP A 310 -18.97 -24.04 20.85
N ILE A 311 -20.18 -23.47 20.75
CA ILE A 311 -21.01 -23.13 21.90
C ILE A 311 -21.73 -24.32 22.53
N THR A 312 -21.66 -25.52 21.94
CA THR A 312 -22.20 -26.74 22.53
C THR A 312 -21.24 -27.34 23.55
N LYS A 313 -19.94 -26.95 23.52
CA LYS A 313 -18.88 -27.47 24.37
C LYS A 313 -18.43 -26.48 25.46
N LEU A 314 -19.33 -25.60 25.93
CA LEU A 314 -18.99 -24.61 26.96
C LEU A 314 -18.41 -25.20 28.23
N GLY A 315 -18.94 -26.36 28.67
CA GLY A 315 -18.42 -27.06 29.85
C GLY A 315 -16.98 -27.54 29.70
N ASP A 316 -16.62 -28.08 28.53
CA ASP A 316 -15.25 -28.54 28.24
C ASP A 316 -14.31 -27.35 28.17
N LEU A 317 -14.75 -26.25 27.52
CA LEU A 317 -13.96 -25.01 27.41
C LEU A 317 -13.76 -24.34 28.78
N ARG A 318 -14.81 -24.36 29.67
CA ARG A 318 -14.67 -23.88 31.03
C ARG A 318 -13.60 -24.65 31.81
N VAL A 319 -13.57 -26.00 31.66
CA VAL A 319 -12.52 -26.83 32.30
C VAL A 319 -11.13 -26.46 31.74
N ALA A 320 -11.02 -26.30 30.41
CA ALA A 320 -9.74 -25.93 29.77
C ALA A 320 -9.27 -24.56 30.21
N LEU A 321 -10.14 -23.55 30.30
CA LEU A 321 -9.84 -22.21 30.76
C LEU A 321 -9.46 -22.17 32.25
N ASN A 322 -10.22 -22.87 33.12
CA ASN A 322 -9.89 -22.98 34.54
C ASN A 322 -8.58 -23.75 34.80
N ALA A 323 -8.15 -24.63 33.90
CA ALA A 323 -6.83 -25.26 33.97
C ALA A 323 -5.70 -24.25 33.74
N LYS A 324 -5.96 -23.15 33.01
CA LYS A 324 -4.99 -22.06 32.76
C LYS A 324 -4.99 -20.99 33.86
N VAL A 325 -6.17 -20.64 34.38
CA VAL A 325 -6.36 -19.68 35.48
C VAL A 325 -7.40 -20.25 36.45
N PRO A 326 -6.97 -20.97 37.51
CA PRO A 326 -7.87 -21.67 38.41
C PRO A 326 -8.89 -20.77 39.11
N GLY A 327 -10.17 -21.17 39.09
CA GLY A 327 -11.23 -20.52 39.85
C GLY A 327 -11.80 -19.23 39.26
N SER A 328 -11.37 -18.84 38.06
CA SER A 328 -11.80 -17.60 37.41
C SER A 328 -13.18 -17.72 36.73
N ILE A 329 -13.62 -18.93 36.36
CA ILE A 329 -14.82 -19.17 35.57
C ILE A 329 -15.71 -20.15 36.28
N THR A 330 -16.93 -19.74 36.66
CA THR A 330 -17.86 -20.52 37.44
C THR A 330 -19.05 -21.03 36.62
N GLU A 331 -19.50 -20.24 35.64
CA GLU A 331 -20.69 -20.50 34.85
C GLU A 331 -20.39 -20.59 33.33
N ASP A 332 -21.29 -21.19 32.58
CA ASP A 332 -21.22 -21.28 31.13
C ASP A 332 -21.41 -19.88 30.47
N THR A 333 -22.09 -18.97 31.16
CA THR A 333 -22.25 -17.57 30.75
C THR A 333 -20.92 -16.82 30.74
N ASP A 334 -20.04 -17.10 31.73
CA ASP A 334 -18.70 -16.51 31.77
C ASP A 334 -17.86 -16.91 30.53
N VAL A 335 -18.07 -18.19 30.09
CA VAL A 335 -17.39 -18.69 28.88
C VAL A 335 -17.90 -17.98 27.62
N LEU A 336 -19.22 -17.73 27.54
CA LEU A 336 -19.77 -16.95 26.42
C LEU A 336 -19.25 -15.50 26.40
N ASP A 337 -19.09 -14.85 27.57
CA ASP A 337 -18.51 -13.53 27.71
C ASP A 337 -17.08 -13.51 27.18
N ILE A 338 -16.28 -14.52 27.52
CA ILE A 338 -14.92 -14.67 27.05
C ILE A 338 -14.88 -14.86 25.52
N MET A 339 -15.73 -15.76 24.98
CA MET A 339 -15.82 -15.96 23.54
C MET A 339 -16.23 -14.69 22.81
N MET A 340 -17.18 -13.94 23.34
CA MET A 340 -17.66 -12.69 22.76
C MET A 340 -16.56 -11.61 22.78
N SER A 341 -15.87 -11.46 23.91
CA SER A 341 -14.72 -10.56 24.03
C SER A 341 -13.60 -10.93 23.06
N PHE A 342 -13.34 -12.23 22.90
CA PHE A 342 -12.36 -12.73 21.94
C PHE A 342 -12.75 -12.39 20.50
N VAL A 343 -14.00 -12.65 20.10
CA VAL A 343 -14.51 -12.30 18.76
C VAL A 343 -14.43 -10.79 18.53
N ASP A 344 -14.72 -9.97 19.54
CA ASP A 344 -14.57 -8.51 19.45
C ASP A 344 -13.12 -8.06 19.22
N GLN A 345 -12.18 -8.69 19.91
CA GLN A 345 -10.75 -8.40 19.68
C GLN A 345 -10.33 -8.77 18.25
N GLN A 346 -10.79 -9.91 17.73
CA GLN A 346 -10.48 -10.26 16.34
C GLN A 346 -11.16 -9.30 15.34
N LEU A 347 -12.40 -8.88 15.62
CA LEU A 347 -13.11 -7.89 14.81
C LEU A 347 -12.37 -6.55 14.75
N LEU A 348 -11.85 -6.09 15.89
CA LEU A 348 -11.00 -4.88 15.93
C LEU A 348 -9.71 -5.05 15.13
N ALA A 349 -9.08 -6.22 15.22
CA ALA A 349 -7.89 -6.52 14.43
C ALA A 349 -8.20 -6.54 12.93
N MET A 350 -9.31 -7.16 12.52
CA MET A 350 -9.77 -7.16 11.11
C MET A 350 -10.07 -5.75 10.62
N THR A 351 -10.74 -4.93 11.43
CA THR A 351 -11.04 -3.53 11.09
C THR A 351 -9.74 -2.71 10.91
N SER A 352 -8.75 -2.94 11.75
CA SER A 352 -7.42 -2.32 11.61
C SER A 352 -6.72 -2.76 10.32
N ALA A 353 -6.79 -4.07 9.98
CA ALA A 353 -6.24 -4.60 8.74
C ALA A 353 -6.96 -4.03 7.50
N ALA A 354 -8.30 -3.95 7.54
CA ALA A 354 -9.09 -3.30 6.48
C ALA A 354 -8.74 -1.82 6.30
N SER A 355 -8.55 -1.09 7.40
CA SER A 355 -8.11 0.31 7.37
C SER A 355 -6.73 0.47 6.74
N SER A 356 -5.81 -0.48 6.99
CA SER A 356 -4.49 -0.50 6.36
C SER A 356 -4.60 -0.71 4.84
N LEU A 357 -5.42 -1.68 4.39
CA LEU A 357 -5.69 -1.91 2.97
C LEU A 357 -6.33 -0.69 2.31
N GLY A 358 -7.35 -0.08 2.93
CA GLY A 358 -8.00 1.15 2.43
C GLY A 358 -7.05 2.35 2.34
N SER A 359 -6.10 2.46 3.26
CA SER A 359 -5.05 3.48 3.18
C SER A 359 -4.12 3.26 1.99
N ILE A 360 -3.77 2.00 1.69
CA ILE A 360 -2.94 1.65 0.53
C ILE A 360 -3.72 1.90 -0.76
N GLN A 361 -5.00 1.52 -0.83
CA GLN A 361 -5.89 1.80 -1.96
C GLN A 361 -5.92 3.31 -2.26
N SER A 362 -6.21 4.13 -1.26
CA SER A 362 -6.21 5.59 -1.43
C SER A 362 -4.85 6.15 -1.90
N ARG A 363 -3.73 5.57 -1.46
CA ARG A 363 -2.40 5.96 -1.96
C ARG A 363 -2.19 5.57 -3.42
N ILE A 364 -2.69 4.41 -3.83
CA ILE A 364 -2.61 3.94 -5.22
C ILE A 364 -3.44 4.86 -6.12
N ASP A 365 -4.68 5.20 -5.74
CA ASP A 365 -5.56 6.11 -6.49
C ASP A 365 -4.92 7.48 -6.69
N LEU A 366 -4.36 8.07 -5.62
CA LEU A 366 -3.64 9.35 -5.70
C LEU A 366 -2.41 9.26 -6.60
N GLN A 367 -1.73 8.12 -6.63
CA GLN A 367 -0.55 7.92 -7.46
C GLN A 367 -0.92 7.74 -8.94
N GLU A 368 -2.05 7.06 -9.21
CA GLU A 368 -2.60 6.92 -10.56
C GLU A 368 -2.98 8.28 -11.16
N ASP A 369 -3.72 9.09 -10.40
CA ASP A 369 -4.08 10.46 -10.79
C ASP A 369 -2.84 11.34 -11.03
N PHE A 370 -1.83 11.21 -10.16
CA PHE A 370 -0.57 11.94 -10.33
C PHE A 370 0.17 11.53 -11.61
N ILE A 371 0.29 10.23 -11.88
CA ILE A 371 0.97 9.71 -13.09
C ILE A 371 0.19 10.14 -14.34
N ALA A 372 -1.14 10.04 -14.36
CA ALA A 372 -1.96 10.51 -15.47
C ALA A 372 -1.73 12.01 -15.74
N SER A 373 -1.72 12.83 -14.70
CA SER A 373 -1.43 14.27 -14.81
C SER A 373 0.00 14.53 -15.31
N LEU A 374 0.97 13.72 -14.89
CA LEU A 374 2.37 13.86 -15.30
C LEU A 374 2.54 13.50 -16.78
N ILE A 375 1.90 12.44 -17.26
CA ILE A 375 1.85 12.05 -18.67
C ILE A 375 1.32 13.21 -19.51
N ASP A 376 0.19 13.80 -19.12
CA ASP A 376 -0.43 14.95 -19.78
C ASP A 376 0.53 16.17 -19.86
N VAL A 377 1.26 16.45 -18.79
CA VAL A 377 2.21 17.57 -18.74
C VAL A 377 3.40 17.29 -19.63
N ILE A 378 3.91 16.05 -19.62
CA ILE A 378 5.03 15.63 -20.48
C ILE A 378 4.61 15.73 -21.96
N ASP A 379 3.44 15.23 -22.34
CA ASP A 379 2.92 15.31 -23.71
C ASP A 379 2.75 16.76 -24.19
N LYS A 380 2.20 17.63 -23.36
CA LYS A 380 2.15 19.07 -23.62
C LYS A 380 3.55 19.69 -23.74
N GLY A 381 4.50 19.20 -22.94
CA GLY A 381 5.92 19.61 -23.01
C GLY A 381 6.56 19.20 -24.33
N ILE A 382 6.38 17.96 -24.74
CA ILE A 382 6.85 17.43 -26.03
C ILE A 382 6.24 18.24 -27.18
N GLY A 383 4.91 18.46 -27.16
CA GLY A 383 4.24 19.22 -28.21
C GLY A 383 4.81 20.62 -28.39
N ARG A 384 5.11 21.34 -27.30
CA ARG A 384 5.72 22.68 -27.38
C ARG A 384 7.13 22.68 -28.01
N LEU A 385 7.87 21.56 -27.86
CA LEU A 385 9.22 21.43 -28.39
C LEU A 385 9.23 21.02 -29.86
N VAL A 386 8.34 20.11 -30.26
CA VAL A 386 8.45 19.41 -31.55
C VAL A 386 7.26 19.61 -32.48
N ASP A 387 6.06 20.00 -32.00
CA ASP A 387 4.88 20.15 -32.85
C ASP A 387 4.96 21.38 -33.73
N ALA A 388 4.38 21.29 -34.91
CA ALA A 388 4.22 22.38 -35.86
C ALA A 388 2.87 23.08 -35.66
N ASP A 389 2.85 24.42 -35.80
CA ASP A 389 1.58 25.14 -35.94
C ASP A 389 1.01 24.89 -37.32
N MET A 390 -0.03 24.05 -37.38
CA MET A 390 -0.68 23.63 -38.61
C MET A 390 -1.29 24.79 -39.41
N ASN A 391 -1.69 25.91 -38.76
CA ASN A 391 -2.24 27.05 -39.42
C ASN A 391 -1.11 27.83 -40.13
N GLU A 392 0.03 27.99 -39.47
CA GLU A 392 1.21 28.64 -40.06
C GLU A 392 1.77 27.80 -41.20
N GLU A 393 2.02 26.51 -41.01
CA GLU A 393 2.61 25.64 -42.03
C GLU A 393 1.66 25.41 -43.22
N SER A 394 0.35 25.34 -43.03
CA SER A 394 -0.62 25.27 -44.13
C SER A 394 -0.66 26.55 -44.96
N THR A 395 -0.55 27.70 -44.30
CA THR A 395 -0.47 28.99 -44.97
C THR A 395 0.84 29.13 -45.75
N ARG A 396 1.96 28.69 -45.12
CA ARG A 396 3.27 28.66 -45.74
C ARG A 396 3.31 27.74 -46.97
N LEU A 397 2.67 26.56 -46.88
CA LEU A 397 2.54 25.60 -47.98
C LEU A 397 1.86 26.24 -49.19
N LYS A 398 0.70 26.92 -48.99
CA LYS A 398 0.00 27.62 -50.07
C LYS A 398 0.81 28.74 -50.67
N ALA A 399 1.55 29.53 -49.86
CA ALA A 399 2.40 30.59 -50.31
C ALA A 399 3.57 30.03 -51.15
N LEU A 400 4.24 28.96 -50.71
CA LEU A 400 5.31 28.28 -51.44
C LEU A 400 4.82 27.69 -52.77
N GLN A 401 3.63 27.08 -52.81
CA GLN A 401 3.04 26.61 -54.06
C GLN A 401 2.82 27.74 -55.05
N THR A 402 2.33 28.89 -54.59
CA THR A 402 2.17 30.09 -55.44
C THR A 402 3.50 30.63 -55.88
N GLN A 403 4.50 30.69 -55.00
CA GLN A 403 5.86 31.09 -55.35
C GLN A 403 6.50 30.16 -56.38
N GLN A 404 6.30 28.83 -56.26
CA GLN A 404 6.78 27.86 -57.23
C GLN A 404 6.19 28.14 -58.65
N GLN A 405 4.85 28.36 -58.72
CA GLN A 405 4.22 28.71 -59.98
C GLN A 405 4.77 29.99 -60.60
N LEU A 406 4.96 31.03 -59.78
CA LEU A 406 5.59 32.28 -60.21
C LEU A 406 7.05 32.10 -60.62
N GLY A 407 7.79 31.24 -59.92
CA GLY A 407 9.19 30.87 -60.25
C GLY A 407 9.28 30.19 -61.61
N ILE A 408 8.39 29.26 -61.93
CA ILE A 408 8.32 28.59 -63.20
C ILE A 408 8.00 29.61 -64.35
N GLN A 409 7.06 30.54 -64.11
CA GLN A 409 6.78 31.61 -65.09
C GLN A 409 7.96 32.54 -65.30
N SER A 410 8.66 32.93 -64.22
CA SER A 410 9.87 33.76 -64.29
C SER A 410 11.02 33.07 -65.06
N LEU A 411 11.20 31.76 -64.85
CA LEU A 411 12.16 30.94 -65.59
C LEU A 411 11.82 30.91 -67.09
N SER A 412 10.53 30.73 -67.42
CA SER A 412 10.05 30.79 -68.82
C SER A 412 10.34 32.15 -69.47
N ILE A 413 10.05 33.26 -68.82
CA ILE A 413 10.31 34.60 -69.31
C ILE A 413 11.82 34.82 -69.51
N ALA A 414 12.65 34.34 -68.55
CA ALA A 414 14.12 34.49 -68.66
C ALA A 414 14.69 33.69 -69.87
N ASN A 415 14.11 32.54 -70.19
CA ASN A 415 14.49 31.73 -71.36
C ASN A 415 14.02 32.38 -72.65
N THR A 416 12.77 32.89 -72.72
CA THR A 416 12.25 33.59 -73.94
C THR A 416 13.06 34.83 -74.28
N ASN A 417 13.50 35.59 -73.28
CA ASN A 417 14.40 36.73 -73.55
C ASN A 417 15.75 36.33 -74.20
N ALA A 418 16.31 35.19 -73.80
CA ALA A 418 17.54 34.65 -74.40
C ALA A 418 17.29 34.17 -75.82
N GLU A 419 16.17 33.54 -76.11
CA GLU A 419 15.77 33.14 -77.50
C GLU A 419 15.57 34.36 -78.40
N ASN A 420 14.89 35.39 -77.89
CA ASN A 420 14.69 36.62 -78.67
C ASN A 420 16.05 37.31 -79.05
N ILE A 421 17.03 37.32 -78.21
CA ILE A 421 18.38 37.82 -78.50
C ILE A 421 19.02 36.92 -79.55
N LEU A 422 18.89 35.60 -79.47
CA LEU A 422 19.47 34.64 -80.43
C LEU A 422 18.83 34.78 -81.83
N THR A 423 17.55 35.08 -81.94
CA THR A 423 16.87 35.35 -83.23
C THR A 423 17.29 36.60 -83.86
N LEU A 424 17.68 37.65 -83.04
CA LEU A 424 18.20 38.90 -83.55
C LEU A 424 19.57 38.75 -84.21
N PHE A 425 20.38 37.77 -83.79
CA PHE A 425 21.70 37.47 -84.35
C PHE A 425 21.67 36.45 -85.48
N ARG A 426 20.49 35.85 -85.80
CA ARG A 426 20.35 34.92 -86.93
C ARG A 426 19.76 35.51 -88.18
N GLN A 427 19.52 36.82 -88.21
CA GLN A 427 19.17 37.58 -89.47
C GLN A 427 20.33 38.09 -90.23
#